data_f2f5e5978aac8220cb011f2f8d77fc5c
#
_entry.id   f2f5e5978aac8220cb011f2f8d77fc5c
#
_cell.length_a   1.000
_cell.length_b   1.000
_cell.length_c   1.000
_cell.angle_alpha   90.00
_cell.angle_beta   90.00
_cell.angle_gamma   90.00
#
_symmetry.space_group_name_H-M   'P 1'
#
loop_
_entity.id
_entity.type
_entity.pdbx_description
1 polymer ?
#
loop_
_entity_poly.entity_id
_entity_poly.type
_entity_poly.pdbx_seq_one_letter_code
_entity_poly.pdbx_strand_id
1 'polypeptide(L)'
;AIEEAKTRTVVELNLSLDNVPWFRTLHSIGFQWLGMNTDQIVSVYDFNQIGLELGMIFDNSTAVNMEDGLLPVSVREGNKYLETIGRATLRCVSLEEQFNYNQDYKMSWPMLKKVDEVYRAYKKENDKYDFTDMIKLFVEQQTAPNLEVLIVDEAQDLTPLQWEQVKVLKGSAKRIWYAGDDDQAIHRWMGVRVEQFMEICDQTEVLQQSYRVPQEVHGLAHNIARRINTRIPKTWFPTENKGLIDYQIKSVDYENQR
;
A
#
# COMPACT_ATOMS: atom_id res chain seq x y z
N ALA A 1 -12.45 6.43 -2.93
CA ALA A 1 -11.55 7.44 -2.32
C ALA A 1 -10.83 8.27 -3.40
N ILE A 2 -10.00 7.68 -4.28
CA ILE A 2 -9.17 8.47 -5.23
C ILE A 2 -10.02 9.24 -6.26
N GLU A 3 -11.06 8.65 -6.81
CA GLU A 3 -11.97 9.32 -7.77
C GLU A 3 -12.73 10.48 -7.11
N GLU A 4 -13.10 10.34 -5.86
CA GLU A 4 -13.72 11.41 -5.08
C GLU A 4 -12.74 12.55 -4.82
N ALA A 5 -11.51 12.24 -4.41
CA ALA A 5 -10.46 13.23 -4.20
C ALA A 5 -10.13 13.96 -5.51
N LYS A 6 -10.03 13.23 -6.62
CA LYS A 6 -9.82 13.79 -7.96
C LYS A 6 -10.95 14.73 -8.36
N THR A 7 -12.21 14.33 -8.18
CA THR A 7 -13.38 15.15 -8.49
C THR A 7 -13.40 16.42 -7.65
N ARG A 8 -13.13 16.34 -6.35
CA ARG A 8 -13.05 17.53 -5.49
C ARG A 8 -11.96 18.49 -5.93
N THR A 9 -10.75 17.98 -6.21
CA THR A 9 -9.62 18.78 -6.66
C THR A 9 -9.94 19.53 -7.96
N VAL A 10 -10.54 18.83 -8.92
CA VAL A 10 -10.96 19.43 -10.20
C VAL A 10 -11.97 20.53 -10.00
N VAL A 11 -12.99 20.31 -9.15
CA VAL A 11 -14.02 21.32 -8.86
C VAL A 11 -13.46 22.50 -8.08
N GLU A 12 -12.72 22.26 -7.00
CA GLU A 12 -12.20 23.34 -6.13
C GLU A 12 -11.15 24.22 -6.83
N LEU A 13 -10.33 23.63 -7.71
CA LEU A 13 -9.30 24.36 -8.45
C LEU A 13 -9.75 24.82 -9.84
N ASN A 14 -11.02 24.60 -10.20
CA ASN A 14 -11.58 24.92 -11.52
C ASN A 14 -10.72 24.37 -12.68
N LEU A 15 -10.30 23.11 -12.59
CA LEU A 15 -9.53 22.39 -13.60
C LEU A 15 -10.44 21.51 -14.46
N SER A 16 -9.93 21.03 -15.62
CA SER A 16 -10.53 19.89 -16.30
C SER A 16 -9.84 18.58 -15.89
N LEU A 17 -10.53 17.44 -16.08
CA LEU A 17 -9.93 16.13 -15.86
C LEU A 17 -8.67 15.90 -16.72
N ASP A 18 -8.62 16.51 -17.89
CA ASP A 18 -7.49 16.43 -18.81
C ASP A 18 -6.23 17.16 -18.28
N ASN A 19 -6.41 18.09 -17.35
CA ASN A 19 -5.30 18.78 -16.69
C ASN A 19 -4.59 17.93 -15.63
N VAL A 20 -5.24 16.85 -15.18
CA VAL A 20 -4.74 15.97 -14.11
C VAL A 20 -4.72 14.49 -14.50
N PRO A 21 -4.13 14.11 -15.65
CA PRO A 21 -4.16 12.75 -16.18
C PRO A 21 -3.45 11.76 -15.23
N TRP A 22 -2.51 12.25 -14.43
CA TRP A 22 -1.71 11.47 -13.49
C TRP A 22 -2.20 11.54 -12.04
N PHE A 23 -3.41 12.05 -11.79
CA PHE A 23 -4.05 11.94 -10.48
C PHE A 23 -4.55 10.50 -10.28
N ARG A 24 -3.67 9.62 -9.80
CA ARG A 24 -3.84 8.16 -9.78
C ARG A 24 -3.11 7.51 -8.62
N THR A 25 -3.44 6.24 -8.34
CA THR A 25 -2.60 5.40 -7.47
C THR A 25 -1.28 5.05 -8.17
N LEU A 26 -0.24 4.71 -7.41
CA LEU A 26 1.06 4.30 -7.96
C LEU A 26 0.94 3.08 -8.90
N HIS A 27 0.08 2.11 -8.56
CA HIS A 27 -0.22 0.97 -9.43
C HIS A 27 -0.84 1.42 -10.76
N SER A 28 -1.84 2.30 -10.70
CA SER A 28 -2.50 2.82 -11.90
C SER A 28 -1.58 3.68 -12.78
N ILE A 29 -0.60 4.37 -12.18
CA ILE A 29 0.47 5.06 -12.94
C ILE A 29 1.31 4.02 -13.69
N GLY A 30 1.78 2.97 -13.01
CA GLY A 30 2.54 1.88 -13.64
C GLY A 30 1.76 1.23 -14.77
N PHE A 31 0.52 0.83 -14.51
CA PHE A 31 -0.37 0.23 -15.51
C PHE A 31 -0.50 1.08 -16.79
N GLN A 32 -0.80 2.36 -16.62
CA GLN A 32 -0.99 3.27 -17.75
C GLN A 32 0.32 3.57 -18.49
N TRP A 33 1.40 3.84 -17.75
CA TRP A 33 2.69 4.20 -18.34
C TRP A 33 3.31 3.05 -19.15
N LEU A 34 3.12 1.82 -18.67
CA LEU A 34 3.59 0.61 -19.33
C LEU A 34 2.69 0.18 -20.51
N GLY A 35 1.54 0.84 -20.70
CA GLY A 35 0.58 0.50 -21.76
C GLY A 35 -0.07 -0.87 -21.58
N MET A 36 -0.23 -1.31 -20.33
CA MET A 36 -0.85 -2.61 -20.03
C MET A 36 -2.34 -2.61 -20.33
N ASN A 37 -2.87 -3.78 -20.65
CA ASN A 37 -4.29 -4.02 -20.83
C ASN A 37 -4.88 -4.81 -19.66
N THR A 38 -6.16 -4.67 -19.40
CA THR A 38 -6.84 -5.34 -18.28
C THR A 38 -6.85 -6.85 -18.37
N ASP A 39 -6.84 -7.40 -19.57
CA ASP A 39 -6.75 -8.84 -19.85
C ASP A 39 -5.37 -9.43 -19.50
N GLN A 40 -4.33 -8.60 -19.40
CA GLN A 40 -3.01 -8.99 -18.94
C GLN A 40 -2.91 -9.09 -17.41
N ILE A 41 -3.92 -8.63 -16.66
CA ILE A 41 -3.88 -8.72 -15.20
C ILE A 41 -4.31 -10.13 -14.76
N VAL A 42 -3.55 -10.67 -13.79
CA VAL A 42 -3.85 -11.98 -13.21
C VAL A 42 -5.28 -11.98 -12.65
N SER A 43 -6.09 -12.90 -13.12
CA SER A 43 -7.51 -13.06 -12.80
C SER A 43 -7.77 -14.27 -11.90
N VAL A 44 -9.01 -14.41 -11.47
CA VAL A 44 -9.50 -15.62 -10.79
C VAL A 44 -9.28 -16.88 -11.60
N TYR A 45 -9.47 -16.82 -12.91
CA TYR A 45 -9.21 -17.94 -13.80
C TYR A 45 -7.75 -18.37 -13.76
N ASP A 46 -6.82 -17.40 -13.81
CA ASP A 46 -5.38 -17.66 -13.76
C ASP A 46 -4.96 -18.31 -12.43
N PHE A 47 -5.49 -17.82 -11.30
CA PHE A 47 -5.26 -18.46 -9.98
C PHE A 47 -5.79 -19.89 -9.92
N ASN A 48 -6.92 -20.20 -10.56
CA ASN A 48 -7.42 -21.56 -10.64
C ASN A 48 -6.48 -22.46 -11.45
N GLN A 49 -5.92 -21.99 -12.56
CA GLN A 49 -4.98 -22.76 -13.37
C GLN A 49 -3.68 -23.06 -12.59
N ILE A 50 -3.12 -22.05 -11.93
CA ILE A 50 -1.95 -22.17 -11.06
C ILE A 50 -2.25 -23.15 -9.91
N GLY A 51 -3.45 -23.06 -9.34
CA GLY A 51 -3.93 -23.95 -8.28
C GLY A 51 -4.01 -25.42 -8.71
N LEU A 52 -4.49 -25.70 -9.91
CA LEU A 52 -4.53 -27.04 -10.48
C LEU A 52 -3.12 -27.65 -10.61
N GLU A 53 -2.15 -26.87 -11.10
CA GLU A 53 -0.76 -27.32 -11.26
C GLU A 53 -0.09 -27.60 -9.92
N LEU A 54 -0.37 -26.78 -8.91
CA LEU A 54 0.23 -26.90 -7.58
C LEU A 54 -0.52 -27.87 -6.64
N GLY A 55 -1.72 -28.33 -7.02
CA GLY A 55 -2.61 -29.06 -6.14
C GLY A 55 -3.10 -28.22 -4.95
N MET A 56 -3.26 -26.92 -5.13
CA MET A 56 -3.63 -25.92 -4.12
C MET A 56 -4.88 -25.15 -4.51
N ILE A 57 -5.58 -24.61 -3.52
CA ILE A 57 -6.72 -23.73 -3.73
C ILE A 57 -6.31 -22.30 -3.36
N PHE A 58 -6.48 -21.38 -4.31
CA PHE A 58 -6.35 -19.94 -4.08
C PHE A 58 -7.74 -19.31 -3.92
N ASP A 59 -7.84 -18.29 -3.07
CA ASP A 59 -9.08 -17.58 -2.85
C ASP A 59 -9.18 -16.39 -3.80
N ASN A 60 -10.41 -16.13 -4.28
CA ASN A 60 -10.70 -15.02 -5.19
C ASN A 60 -10.46 -13.63 -4.57
N SER A 61 -10.36 -13.54 -3.24
CA SER A 61 -10.14 -12.28 -2.53
C SER A 61 -8.78 -11.63 -2.81
N THR A 62 -7.80 -12.40 -3.28
CA THR A 62 -6.46 -11.89 -3.59
C THR A 62 -6.43 -10.95 -4.80
N ALA A 63 -7.31 -11.16 -5.78
CA ALA A 63 -7.33 -10.33 -6.99
C ALA A 63 -8.00 -8.96 -6.78
N VAL A 64 -8.98 -8.88 -5.87
CA VAL A 64 -9.86 -7.70 -5.72
C VAL A 64 -9.32 -6.66 -4.72
N ASN A 65 -8.50 -7.06 -3.76
CA ASN A 65 -8.08 -6.18 -2.67
C ASN A 65 -6.67 -5.58 -2.83
N MET A 66 -6.00 -5.82 -3.95
CA MET A 66 -4.66 -5.27 -4.21
C MET A 66 -4.67 -3.81 -4.70
N GLU A 67 -5.84 -3.24 -5.06
CA GLU A 67 -5.92 -1.85 -5.52
C GLU A 67 -5.46 -0.84 -4.46
N ASP A 68 -5.61 -1.15 -3.19
CA ASP A 68 -5.19 -0.28 -2.07
C ASP A 68 -3.79 -0.64 -1.53
N GLY A 69 -3.06 -1.56 -2.17
CA GLY A 69 -1.72 -1.99 -1.72
C GLY A 69 -1.72 -2.84 -0.44
N LEU A 70 -2.89 -3.12 0.12
CA LEU A 70 -3.06 -3.98 1.29
C LEU A 70 -3.28 -5.41 0.82
N LEU A 71 -2.32 -6.28 1.07
CA LEU A 71 -2.53 -7.71 0.89
C LEU A 71 -3.52 -8.19 1.96
N PRO A 72 -4.68 -8.77 1.59
CA PRO A 72 -5.62 -9.27 2.56
C PRO A 72 -4.97 -10.41 3.36
N VAL A 73 -5.29 -10.47 4.65
CA VAL A 73 -4.92 -11.64 5.47
C VAL A 73 -5.83 -12.79 5.05
N SER A 74 -5.32 -13.67 4.19
CA SER A 74 -6.09 -14.81 3.72
C SER A 74 -6.02 -15.97 4.70
N VAL A 75 -7.15 -16.64 4.87
CA VAL A 75 -7.27 -17.86 5.69
C VAL A 75 -6.79 -19.10 4.93
N ARG A 76 -6.69 -19.07 3.59
CA ARG A 76 -6.32 -20.23 2.78
C ARG A 76 -4.81 -20.36 2.62
N GLU A 77 -4.34 -21.60 2.66
CA GLU A 77 -2.91 -21.94 2.61
C GLU A 77 -2.21 -21.42 1.34
N GLY A 78 -2.84 -21.58 0.18
CA GLY A 78 -2.27 -21.11 -1.11
C GLY A 78 -1.99 -19.61 -1.13
N ASN A 79 -2.92 -18.80 -0.63
CA ASN A 79 -2.78 -17.35 -0.62
C ASN A 79 -1.62 -16.85 0.25
N LYS A 80 -1.28 -17.58 1.33
CA LYS A 80 -0.15 -17.21 2.19
C LYS A 80 1.19 -17.26 1.45
N TYR A 81 1.35 -18.19 0.51
CA TYR A 81 2.52 -18.24 -0.35
C TYR A 81 2.61 -17.04 -1.28
N LEU A 82 1.50 -16.69 -1.95
CA LEU A 82 1.44 -15.51 -2.83
C LEU A 82 1.65 -14.21 -2.06
N GLU A 83 1.05 -14.08 -0.87
CA GLU A 83 1.32 -12.95 0.02
C GLU A 83 2.80 -12.83 0.37
N THR A 84 3.46 -13.94 0.69
CA THR A 84 4.88 -13.93 1.04
C THR A 84 5.75 -13.50 -0.15
N ILE A 85 5.43 -13.98 -1.36
CA ILE A 85 6.08 -13.59 -2.61
C ILE A 85 5.89 -12.09 -2.88
N GLY A 86 4.65 -11.61 -2.79
CA GLY A 86 4.32 -10.19 -2.97
C GLY A 86 5.02 -9.29 -1.94
N ARG A 87 5.03 -9.70 -0.66
CA ARG A 87 5.72 -8.96 0.41
C ARG A 87 7.23 -8.90 0.19
N ALA A 88 7.87 -9.98 -0.27
CA ALA A 88 9.29 -9.98 -0.61
C ALA A 88 9.60 -8.90 -1.67
N THR A 89 8.78 -8.83 -2.71
CA THR A 89 8.91 -7.85 -3.79
C THR A 89 8.66 -6.42 -3.30
N LEU A 90 7.57 -6.17 -2.56
CA LEU A 90 7.23 -4.85 -2.01
C LEU A 90 8.30 -4.31 -1.04
N ARG A 91 8.93 -5.22 -0.28
CA ARG A 91 10.01 -4.89 0.65
C ARG A 91 11.38 -4.79 -0.01
N CYS A 92 11.49 -5.12 -1.29
CA CYS A 92 12.76 -5.19 -2.03
C CYS A 92 13.78 -6.13 -1.34
N VAL A 93 13.31 -7.27 -0.82
CA VAL A 93 14.16 -8.29 -0.18
C VAL A 93 14.07 -9.62 -0.93
N SER A 94 15.01 -10.52 -0.68
CA SER A 94 14.95 -11.87 -1.24
C SER A 94 13.76 -12.66 -0.66
N LEU A 95 13.29 -13.67 -1.42
CA LEU A 95 12.22 -14.55 -0.95
C LEU A 95 12.64 -15.30 0.34
N GLU A 96 13.91 -15.65 0.46
CA GLU A 96 14.47 -16.31 1.64
C GLU A 96 14.47 -15.40 2.87
N GLU A 97 14.86 -14.13 2.73
CA GLU A 97 14.77 -13.14 3.80
C GLU A 97 13.34 -12.95 4.27
N GLN A 98 12.37 -12.85 3.32
CA GLN A 98 10.97 -12.72 3.67
C GLN A 98 10.43 -13.97 4.36
N PHE A 99 10.82 -15.16 3.91
CA PHE A 99 10.45 -16.43 4.55
C PHE A 99 10.96 -16.48 6.00
N ASN A 100 12.23 -16.14 6.22
CA ASN A 100 12.84 -16.15 7.55
C ASN A 100 12.25 -15.05 8.48
N TYR A 101 11.78 -13.95 7.91
CA TYR A 101 11.10 -12.90 8.67
C TYR A 101 9.72 -13.35 9.19
N ASN A 102 9.03 -14.21 8.44
CA ASN A 102 7.70 -14.72 8.76
C ASN A 102 7.76 -15.90 9.76
N GLN A 103 8.39 -15.77 10.91
CA GLN A 103 8.67 -16.85 11.89
C GLN A 103 7.44 -17.63 12.39
N ASP A 104 6.23 -17.15 12.13
CA ASP A 104 4.99 -17.68 12.74
C ASP A 104 4.23 -18.73 11.92
N TYR A 105 4.74 -19.14 10.75
CA TYR A 105 3.94 -19.92 9.83
C TYR A 105 4.47 -21.33 9.60
N LYS A 106 3.56 -22.30 9.68
CA LYS A 106 3.73 -23.67 9.16
C LYS A 106 3.90 -23.66 7.63
N MET A 107 4.74 -22.74 7.11
CA MET A 107 5.03 -22.61 5.68
C MET A 107 6.26 -23.42 5.34
N SER A 108 6.19 -24.23 4.29
CA SER A 108 7.32 -25.03 3.80
C SER A 108 8.16 -24.21 2.82
N TRP A 109 9.44 -24.02 3.10
CA TRP A 109 10.36 -23.36 2.18
C TRP A 109 10.43 -24.00 0.78
N PRO A 110 10.54 -25.35 0.64
CA PRO A 110 10.50 -25.98 -0.67
C PRO A 110 9.20 -25.69 -1.43
N MET A 111 8.06 -25.67 -0.71
CA MET A 111 6.78 -25.35 -1.33
C MET A 111 6.68 -23.89 -1.73
N LEU A 112 7.17 -22.96 -0.91
CA LEU A 112 7.21 -21.53 -1.26
C LEU A 112 8.02 -21.29 -2.55
N LYS A 113 9.19 -21.92 -2.68
CA LYS A 113 9.98 -21.83 -3.90
C LYS A 113 9.22 -22.39 -5.10
N LYS A 114 8.59 -23.54 -4.96
CA LYS A 114 7.79 -24.14 -6.04
C LYS A 114 6.63 -23.25 -6.46
N VAL A 115 5.92 -22.65 -5.51
CA VAL A 115 4.83 -21.70 -5.81
C VAL A 115 5.39 -20.47 -6.55
N ASP A 116 6.51 -19.90 -6.10
CA ASP A 116 7.12 -18.75 -6.78
C ASP A 116 7.56 -19.10 -8.21
N GLU A 117 8.19 -20.25 -8.41
CA GLU A 117 8.61 -20.75 -9.73
C GLU A 117 7.42 -20.92 -10.68
N VAL A 118 6.38 -21.64 -10.25
CA VAL A 118 5.17 -21.88 -11.07
C VAL A 118 4.43 -20.56 -11.34
N TYR A 119 4.28 -19.72 -10.33
CA TYR A 119 3.59 -18.44 -10.48
C TYR A 119 4.29 -17.50 -11.47
N ARG A 120 5.63 -17.39 -11.39
CA ARG A 120 6.42 -16.59 -12.33
C ARG A 120 6.42 -17.18 -13.74
N ALA A 121 6.53 -18.51 -13.87
CA ALA A 121 6.46 -19.18 -15.16
C ALA A 121 5.11 -18.94 -15.83
N TYR A 122 4.01 -19.15 -15.10
CA TYR A 122 2.65 -18.92 -15.59
C TYR A 122 2.46 -17.47 -16.09
N LYS A 123 2.86 -16.48 -15.28
CA LYS A 123 2.76 -15.07 -15.68
C LYS A 123 3.53 -14.80 -16.96
N LYS A 124 4.75 -15.31 -17.08
CA LYS A 124 5.59 -15.11 -18.26
C LYS A 124 5.03 -15.78 -19.51
N GLU A 125 4.53 -17.02 -19.40
CA GLU A 125 4.00 -17.80 -20.53
C GLU A 125 2.68 -17.25 -21.07
N ASN A 126 1.87 -16.64 -20.18
CA ASN A 126 0.54 -16.13 -20.53
C ASN A 126 0.50 -14.60 -20.65
N ASP A 127 1.64 -13.92 -20.64
CA ASP A 127 1.75 -12.45 -20.65
C ASP A 127 0.89 -11.80 -19.57
N LYS A 128 0.99 -12.32 -18.34
CA LYS A 128 0.23 -11.88 -17.18
C LYS A 128 1.08 -11.13 -16.17
N TYR A 129 0.47 -10.16 -15.52
CA TYR A 129 1.08 -9.30 -14.52
C TYR A 129 0.18 -9.18 -13.29
N ASP A 130 0.77 -9.14 -12.12
CA ASP A 130 0.08 -8.74 -10.90
C ASP A 130 0.33 -7.26 -10.56
N PHE A 131 -0.34 -6.76 -9.52
CA PHE A 131 -0.19 -5.37 -9.10
C PHE A 131 1.25 -5.00 -8.69
N THR A 132 1.98 -5.96 -8.11
CA THR A 132 3.38 -5.74 -7.72
C THR A 132 4.28 -5.61 -8.95
N ASP A 133 4.00 -6.37 -10.02
CA ASP A 133 4.73 -6.28 -11.28
C ASP A 133 4.57 -4.90 -11.93
N MET A 134 3.39 -4.26 -11.82
CA MET A 134 3.18 -2.91 -12.38
C MET A 134 4.17 -1.90 -11.81
N ILE A 135 4.39 -1.93 -10.50
CA ILE A 135 5.35 -1.03 -9.86
C ILE A 135 6.79 -1.44 -10.21
N LYS A 136 7.09 -2.74 -10.12
CA LYS A 136 8.43 -3.27 -10.38
C LYS A 136 8.90 -2.96 -11.81
N LEU A 137 8.07 -3.23 -12.80
CA LEU A 137 8.39 -2.96 -14.22
C LEU A 137 8.52 -1.46 -14.49
N PHE A 138 7.68 -0.62 -13.87
CA PHE A 138 7.84 0.83 -13.95
C PHE A 138 9.21 1.28 -13.41
N VAL A 139 9.61 0.75 -12.26
CA VAL A 139 10.93 1.05 -11.68
C VAL A 139 12.06 0.55 -12.60
N GLU A 140 11.96 -0.65 -13.15
CA GLU A 140 12.96 -1.24 -14.05
C GLU A 140 13.11 -0.42 -15.35
N GLN A 141 12.02 0.15 -15.86
CA GLN A 141 12.06 0.95 -17.09
C GLN A 141 12.77 2.31 -16.92
N GLN A 142 12.88 2.82 -15.69
CA GLN A 142 13.55 4.08 -15.35
C GLN A 142 13.06 5.32 -16.16
N THR A 143 11.82 5.28 -16.64
CA THR A 143 11.17 6.38 -17.36
C THR A 143 9.84 6.74 -16.72
N ALA A 144 9.45 7.99 -16.80
CA ALA A 144 8.23 8.51 -16.19
C ALA A 144 7.66 9.68 -16.99
N PRO A 145 6.36 10.01 -16.83
CA PRO A 145 5.78 11.17 -17.47
C PRO A 145 6.47 12.46 -16.99
N ASN A 146 6.56 13.47 -17.87
CA ASN A 146 7.02 14.79 -17.48
C ASN A 146 5.99 15.45 -16.55
N LEU A 147 6.40 15.82 -15.34
CA LEU A 147 5.54 16.40 -14.33
C LEU A 147 6.01 17.81 -13.95
N GLU A 148 5.09 18.77 -13.94
CA GLU A 148 5.38 20.08 -13.36
C GLU A 148 5.46 20.00 -11.83
N VAL A 149 4.53 19.24 -11.24
CA VAL A 149 4.44 19.02 -9.80
C VAL A 149 4.11 17.54 -9.55
N LEU A 150 4.83 16.93 -8.64
CA LEU A 150 4.51 15.62 -8.06
C LEU A 150 4.03 15.83 -6.63
N ILE A 151 2.83 15.37 -6.31
CA ILE A 151 2.29 15.35 -4.95
C ILE A 151 2.10 13.88 -4.58
N VAL A 152 2.73 13.46 -3.50
CA VAL A 152 2.63 12.10 -2.95
C VAL A 152 1.86 12.18 -1.65
N ASP A 153 0.64 11.64 -1.67
CA ASP A 153 -0.23 11.57 -0.49
C ASP A 153 -0.03 10.26 0.27
N GLU A 154 -0.33 10.25 1.57
CA GLU A 154 -0.14 9.12 2.49
C GLU A 154 1.29 8.53 2.41
N ALA A 155 2.28 9.42 2.27
CA ALA A 155 3.67 9.01 2.02
C ALA A 155 4.28 8.17 3.16
N GLN A 156 3.74 8.25 4.39
CA GLN A 156 4.17 7.43 5.53
C GLN A 156 3.88 5.93 5.34
N ASP A 157 2.95 5.56 4.44
CA ASP A 157 2.55 4.17 4.21
C ASP A 157 3.20 3.51 2.98
N LEU A 158 4.09 4.23 2.31
CA LEU A 158 4.76 3.70 1.13
C LEU A 158 5.75 2.57 1.48
N THR A 159 5.62 1.45 0.76
CA THR A 159 6.57 0.34 0.82
C THR A 159 7.90 0.71 0.15
N PRO A 160 9.00 -0.02 0.41
CA PRO A 160 10.29 0.21 -0.27
C PRO A 160 10.18 0.26 -1.80
N LEU A 161 9.44 -0.65 -2.42
CA LEU A 161 9.25 -0.66 -3.88
C LEU A 161 8.49 0.56 -4.39
N GLN A 162 7.47 1.01 -3.65
CA GLN A 162 6.73 2.23 -3.99
C GLN A 162 7.61 3.49 -3.84
N TRP A 163 8.51 3.52 -2.86
CA TRP A 163 9.51 4.58 -2.76
C TRP A 163 10.46 4.61 -3.97
N GLU A 164 10.87 3.44 -4.49
CA GLU A 164 11.66 3.41 -5.73
C GLU A 164 10.88 3.97 -6.93
N GLN A 165 9.58 3.66 -7.04
CA GLN A 165 8.72 4.26 -8.06
C GLN A 165 8.62 5.79 -7.90
N VAL A 166 8.43 6.27 -6.67
CA VAL A 166 8.40 7.72 -6.39
C VAL A 166 9.73 8.38 -6.76
N LYS A 167 10.88 7.73 -6.55
CA LYS A 167 12.18 8.24 -6.98
C LYS A 167 12.28 8.40 -8.50
N VAL A 168 11.75 7.44 -9.27
CA VAL A 168 11.71 7.55 -10.74
C VAL A 168 10.81 8.71 -11.16
N LEU A 169 9.62 8.84 -10.56
CA LEU A 169 8.70 9.97 -10.80
C LEU A 169 9.33 11.33 -10.44
N LYS A 170 10.03 11.39 -9.29
CA LYS A 170 10.75 12.60 -8.85
C LYS A 170 11.79 13.04 -9.88
N GLY A 171 12.48 12.11 -10.54
CA GLY A 171 13.48 12.42 -11.56
C GLY A 171 12.92 13.19 -12.76
N SER A 172 11.61 13.07 -13.02
CA SER A 172 10.91 13.76 -14.11
C SER A 172 10.02 14.93 -13.64
N ALA A 173 9.98 15.22 -12.35
CA ALA A 173 9.19 16.29 -11.77
C ALA A 173 10.03 17.55 -11.49
N LYS A 174 9.49 18.75 -11.75
CA LYS A 174 10.17 20.01 -11.41
C LYS A 174 10.05 20.35 -9.93
N ARG A 175 8.95 20.00 -9.29
CA ARG A 175 8.68 20.23 -7.87
C ARG A 175 8.02 18.98 -7.27
N ILE A 176 8.32 18.72 -6.01
CA ILE A 176 7.71 17.60 -5.29
C ILE A 176 7.22 18.03 -3.92
N TRP A 177 6.07 17.49 -3.53
CA TRP A 177 5.47 17.61 -2.21
C TRP A 177 5.12 16.24 -1.69
N TYR A 178 5.38 16.02 -0.40
CA TYR A 178 4.96 14.81 0.30
C TYR A 178 3.96 15.22 1.38
N ALA A 179 2.82 14.55 1.40
CA ALA A 179 1.83 14.67 2.45
C ALA A 179 1.70 13.35 3.20
N GLY A 180 1.50 13.40 4.50
CA GLY A 180 1.35 12.21 5.33
C GLY A 180 1.33 12.52 6.81
N ASP A 181 1.01 11.49 7.61
CA ASP A 181 0.99 11.57 9.06
C ASP A 181 1.81 10.42 9.67
N ASP A 182 2.99 10.74 10.17
CA ASP A 182 3.91 9.78 10.80
C ASP A 182 3.29 9.05 12.00
N ASP A 183 2.31 9.65 12.69
CA ASP A 183 1.58 8.99 13.77
C ASP A 183 0.62 7.90 13.27
N GLN A 184 0.29 7.87 11.97
CA GLN A 184 -0.59 6.91 11.33
C GLN A 184 0.15 5.79 10.58
N ALA A 185 1.48 5.72 10.62
CA ALA A 185 2.29 4.69 9.98
C ALA A 185 2.13 3.32 10.66
N ILE A 186 1.09 2.56 10.31
CA ILE A 186 0.74 1.27 10.93
C ILE A 186 1.18 0.06 10.10
N HIS A 187 1.69 0.25 8.87
CA HIS A 187 2.00 -0.82 7.92
C HIS A 187 3.47 -1.28 7.95
N ARG A 188 4.16 -1.20 9.10
CA ARG A 188 5.57 -1.62 9.27
C ARG A 188 5.82 -3.08 8.85
N TRP A 189 4.84 -3.96 9.00
CA TRP A 189 4.92 -5.36 8.58
C TRP A 189 5.05 -5.57 7.06
N MET A 190 4.70 -4.55 6.25
CA MET A 190 4.94 -4.50 4.81
C MET A 190 6.31 -3.92 4.44
N GLY A 191 7.16 -3.65 5.41
CA GLY A 191 8.47 -3.01 5.20
C GLY A 191 8.43 -1.48 5.15
N VAL A 192 7.27 -0.88 5.46
CA VAL A 192 7.13 0.57 5.57
C VAL A 192 8.07 1.11 6.66
N ARG A 193 8.80 2.15 6.31
CA ARG A 193 9.77 2.82 7.18
C ARG A 193 9.38 4.29 7.32
N VAL A 194 8.70 4.61 8.42
CA VAL A 194 8.24 5.97 8.70
C VAL A 194 9.41 6.96 8.78
N GLU A 195 10.56 6.49 9.21
CA GLU A 195 11.81 7.26 9.26
C GLU A 195 12.18 7.82 7.88
N GLN A 196 11.97 7.05 6.82
CA GLN A 196 12.23 7.48 5.44
C GLN A 196 11.32 8.65 5.03
N PHE A 197 10.05 8.62 5.44
CA PHE A 197 9.13 9.74 5.21
C PHE A 197 9.56 10.99 6.00
N MET A 198 9.94 10.83 7.27
CA MET A 198 10.35 11.94 8.12
C MET A 198 11.63 12.64 7.65
N GLU A 199 12.53 11.91 7.01
CA GLU A 199 13.85 12.38 6.58
C GLU A 199 13.89 12.87 5.13
N ILE A 200 12.81 12.68 4.34
CA ILE A 200 12.85 12.93 2.89
C ILE A 200 12.84 14.40 2.51
N CYS A 201 12.41 15.28 3.39
CA CYS A 201 12.29 16.72 3.17
C CYS A 201 13.13 17.53 4.13
N ASP A 202 13.79 18.58 3.60
CA ASP A 202 14.52 19.56 4.41
C ASP A 202 13.59 20.54 5.12
N GLN A 203 12.36 20.69 4.61
CA GLN A 203 11.34 21.60 5.15
C GLN A 203 10.05 20.82 5.38
N THR A 204 9.51 20.95 6.59
CA THR A 204 8.25 20.31 7.00
C THR A 204 7.31 21.36 7.57
N GLU A 205 6.08 21.34 7.10
CA GLU A 205 4.99 22.16 7.63
C GLU A 205 3.92 21.26 8.21
N VAL A 206 3.42 21.62 9.40
CA VAL A 206 2.35 20.90 10.07
C VAL A 206 1.01 21.58 9.81
N LEU A 207 0.06 20.85 9.20
CA LEU A 207 -1.31 21.30 9.07
C LEU A 207 -2.03 21.15 10.42
N GLN A 208 -2.13 22.25 11.14
CA GLN A 208 -2.55 22.23 12.55
C GLN A 208 -4.06 22.02 12.76
N GLN A 209 -4.91 22.43 11.81
CA GLN A 209 -6.35 22.37 11.98
C GLN A 209 -6.94 21.08 11.43
N SER A 210 -7.57 20.28 12.29
CA SER A 210 -8.43 19.18 11.83
C SER A 210 -9.85 19.67 11.60
N TYR A 211 -10.42 19.33 10.44
CA TYR A 211 -11.82 19.61 10.09
C TYR A 211 -12.71 18.37 10.27
N ARG A 212 -12.18 17.30 10.84
CA ARG A 212 -12.86 16.00 10.97
C ARG A 212 -12.93 15.51 12.41
N VAL A 213 -11.88 15.69 13.20
CA VAL A 213 -11.73 15.06 14.52
C VAL A 213 -12.35 15.91 15.65
N PRO A 214 -13.32 15.39 16.40
CA PRO A 214 -13.91 16.09 17.56
C PRO A 214 -12.95 16.17 18.75
N GLN A 215 -13.26 17.04 19.72
CA GLN A 215 -12.40 17.35 20.88
C GLN A 215 -12.09 16.12 21.76
N GLU A 216 -13.10 15.32 22.13
CA GLU A 216 -12.94 14.15 22.99
C GLU A 216 -12.05 13.09 22.28
N VAL A 217 -12.31 12.84 20.97
CA VAL A 217 -11.52 11.90 20.17
C VAL A 217 -10.08 12.41 20.02
N HIS A 218 -9.88 13.71 19.81
CA HIS A 218 -8.56 14.33 19.75
C HIS A 218 -7.78 14.10 21.05
N GLY A 219 -8.42 14.32 22.23
CA GLY A 219 -7.78 14.10 23.52
C GLY A 219 -7.28 12.66 23.69
N LEU A 220 -8.09 11.67 23.31
CA LEU A 220 -7.70 10.26 23.35
C LEU A 220 -6.59 9.96 22.36
N ALA A 221 -6.72 10.38 21.11
CA ALA A 221 -5.73 10.18 20.06
C ALA A 221 -4.37 10.79 20.43
N HIS A 222 -4.38 12.02 20.96
CA HIS A 222 -3.18 12.70 21.43
C HIS A 222 -2.44 11.91 22.53
N ASN A 223 -3.20 11.37 23.50
CA ASN A 223 -2.66 10.57 24.59
C ASN A 223 -2.03 9.24 24.11
N ILE A 224 -2.55 8.67 23.02
CA ILE A 224 -1.98 7.48 22.39
C ILE A 224 -0.74 7.86 21.60
N ALA A 225 -0.83 8.87 20.74
CA ALA A 225 0.27 9.30 19.86
C ALA A 225 1.52 9.71 20.64
N ARG A 226 1.39 10.32 21.82
CA ARG A 226 2.52 10.66 22.71
C ARG A 226 3.37 9.47 23.15
N ARG A 227 2.88 8.23 22.98
CA ARG A 227 3.62 7.00 23.33
C ARG A 227 4.43 6.46 22.14
N ILE A 228 4.25 7.03 20.97
CA ILE A 228 5.04 6.66 19.78
C ILE A 228 6.44 7.25 19.94
N ASN A 229 7.46 6.39 19.89
CA ASN A 229 8.85 6.82 20.08
C ASN A 229 9.41 7.56 18.87
N THR A 230 9.08 7.11 17.66
CA THR A 230 9.56 7.69 16.39
C THR A 230 8.44 8.51 15.77
N ARG A 231 8.47 9.82 16.01
CA ARG A 231 7.49 10.77 15.48
C ARG A 231 8.05 12.19 15.40
N ILE A 232 7.49 13.00 14.52
CA ILE A 232 7.72 14.45 14.49
C ILE A 232 6.85 15.10 15.58
N PRO A 233 7.43 15.86 16.54
CA PRO A 233 6.64 16.63 17.49
C PRO A 233 5.73 17.62 16.77
N LYS A 234 4.42 17.48 16.93
CA LYS A 234 3.45 18.35 16.28
C LYS A 234 2.29 18.68 17.20
N THR A 235 1.76 19.88 17.03
CA THR A 235 0.53 20.35 17.70
C THR A 235 -0.54 20.54 16.65
N TRP A 236 -1.72 19.99 16.89
CA TRP A 236 -2.87 20.16 16.04
C TRP A 236 -4.14 20.32 16.85
N PHE A 237 -5.17 20.88 16.26
CA PHE A 237 -6.41 21.28 16.92
C PHE A 237 -7.60 20.51 16.36
N PRO A 238 -8.54 20.08 17.23
CA PRO A 238 -9.77 19.43 16.80
C PRO A 238 -10.76 20.43 16.21
N THR A 239 -11.89 19.91 15.70
CA THR A 239 -13.06 20.73 15.37
C THR A 239 -13.67 21.32 16.65
N GLU A 240 -14.61 22.27 16.49
CA GLU A 240 -15.39 22.81 17.61
C GLU A 240 -16.38 21.80 18.22
N ASN A 241 -16.66 20.70 17.50
CA ASN A 241 -17.55 19.64 17.97
C ASN A 241 -16.92 18.91 19.16
N LYS A 242 -17.70 18.76 20.24
CA LYS A 242 -17.24 18.03 21.43
C LYS A 242 -17.01 16.55 21.14
N GLY A 243 -17.88 15.91 20.38
CA GLY A 243 -17.87 14.46 20.15
C GLY A 243 -18.29 13.64 21.34
N LEU A 244 -18.24 12.31 21.22
CA LEU A 244 -18.52 11.34 22.27
C LEU A 244 -17.60 10.13 22.10
N ILE A 245 -17.05 9.64 23.21
CA ILE A 245 -16.37 8.35 23.29
C ILE A 245 -17.20 7.45 24.18
N ASP A 246 -17.70 6.33 23.63
CA ASP A 246 -18.42 5.31 24.39
C ASP A 246 -17.49 4.12 24.67
N TYR A 247 -17.27 3.84 25.95
CA TYR A 247 -16.46 2.72 26.43
C TYR A 247 -17.36 1.52 26.70
N GLN A 248 -17.66 0.72 25.67
CA GLN A 248 -18.38 -0.54 25.86
C GLN A 248 -17.39 -1.66 26.16
N ILE A 249 -17.38 -2.15 27.39
CA ILE A 249 -16.70 -3.40 27.75
C ILE A 249 -17.60 -4.55 27.30
N LYS A 250 -17.41 -5.07 26.09
CA LYS A 250 -17.96 -6.38 25.73
C LYS A 250 -17.11 -7.41 26.48
N SER A 251 -17.71 -8.17 27.39
CA SER A 251 -17.12 -9.39 27.91
C SER A 251 -16.85 -10.30 26.70
N VAL A 252 -15.60 -10.54 26.41
CA VAL A 252 -15.23 -11.55 25.41
C VAL A 252 -15.41 -12.89 26.09
N ASP A 253 -16.50 -13.61 25.75
CA ASP A 253 -16.71 -14.97 26.18
C ASP A 253 -15.62 -15.86 25.55
N TYR A 254 -14.59 -16.15 26.32
CA TYR A 254 -13.49 -17.06 25.95
C TYR A 254 -13.92 -18.56 25.93
N GLU A 255 -15.20 -18.88 26.20
CA GLU A 255 -15.68 -20.26 26.32
C GLU A 255 -15.94 -20.98 24.98
N ASN A 256 -15.93 -20.32 23.83
CA ASN A 256 -16.27 -20.92 22.54
C ASN A 256 -15.08 -21.16 21.59
N GLN A 257 -13.85 -21.21 22.09
CA GLN A 257 -12.66 -21.60 21.29
C GLN A 257 -11.95 -22.81 21.90
N ARG A 258 -12.67 -23.91 22.10
CA ARG A 258 -12.09 -25.22 22.35
C ARG A 258 -12.53 -26.22 21.28
#